data_167622db2209ebcaed624886027f2702
#
_entry.id   167622db2209ebcaed624886027f2702
#
_cell.length_a   1.000
_cell.length_b   1.000
_cell.length_c   1.000
_cell.angle_alpha   90.00
_cell.angle_beta   90.00
_cell.angle_gamma   90.00
#
_symmetry.space_group_name_H-M   'P 1'
#
loop_
_entity.id
_entity.type
_entity.pdbx_description
1 polymer ?
#
loop_
_entity_poly.entity_id
_entity_poly.type
_entity_poly.pdbx_seq_one_letter_code
_entity_poly.pdbx_strand_id
1 'polypeptide(L)'
;MKKNHHLTLFRTLLVLLFLSLFTTVAAQGPTYTSQQPSNFWKNVQFGGGIGLNFSSGYTDLFLAPSAIYNFNPTVALGAGLNLNYVSSNNYYSSFVYGISTIVLINPIPEIQFSVGLNESRVNYQEEGFSNYSEDYWDTSLIIGAGYRTGNVTIGVGYNVLQNDRYDSEPFVPFVR
;
A
#
# COMPACT_ATOMS: atom_id res chain seq x y z
N MET A 1 -16.59 3.64 26.41
CA MET A 1 -16.24 3.42 25.00
C MET A 1 -16.55 4.70 24.22
N LYS A 2 -15.55 5.59 23.96
CA LYS A 2 -15.73 6.75 23.08
C LYS A 2 -15.52 6.27 21.64
N LYS A 3 -16.60 6.15 20.89
CA LYS A 3 -16.58 5.78 19.48
C LYS A 3 -15.84 6.87 18.70
N ASN A 4 -14.76 6.55 18.00
CA ASN A 4 -13.94 7.48 17.23
C ASN A 4 -14.65 7.95 15.95
N HIS A 5 -15.71 8.74 16.12
CA HIS A 5 -16.51 9.29 15.00
C HIS A 5 -15.67 10.15 14.04
N HIS A 6 -14.62 10.81 14.53
CA HIS A 6 -13.73 11.63 13.71
C HIS A 6 -12.92 10.80 12.71
N LEU A 7 -12.48 9.61 13.11
CA LEU A 7 -11.71 8.71 12.23
C LEU A 7 -12.61 8.14 11.11
N THR A 8 -13.86 7.82 11.44
CA THR A 8 -14.84 7.33 10.45
C THR A 8 -15.21 8.42 9.46
N LEU A 9 -15.41 9.66 9.92
CA LEU A 9 -15.68 10.81 9.06
C LEU A 9 -14.51 11.14 8.14
N PHE A 10 -13.28 11.07 8.65
CA PHE A 10 -12.09 11.28 7.85
C PHE A 10 -11.93 10.22 6.75
N ARG A 11 -12.17 8.94 7.09
CA ARG A 11 -12.15 7.83 6.13
C ARG A 11 -13.19 8.01 5.02
N THR A 12 -14.43 8.36 5.37
CA THR A 12 -15.49 8.59 4.37
C THR A 12 -15.19 9.79 3.49
N LEU A 13 -14.62 10.87 4.04
CA LEU A 13 -14.25 12.06 3.29
C LEU A 13 -13.13 11.75 2.29
N LEU A 14 -12.16 10.94 2.70
CA LEU A 14 -11.01 10.54 1.87
C LEU A 14 -11.44 9.63 0.71
N VAL A 15 -12.37 8.71 0.97
CA VAL A 15 -12.98 7.85 -0.07
C VAL A 15 -13.80 8.67 -1.05
N LEU A 16 -14.59 9.64 -0.58
CA LEU A 16 -15.38 10.53 -1.43
C LEU A 16 -14.49 11.44 -2.29
N LEU A 17 -13.39 11.94 -1.73
CA LEU A 17 -12.39 12.73 -2.47
C LEU A 17 -11.73 11.88 -3.57
N PHE A 18 -11.42 10.62 -3.27
CA PHE A 18 -10.82 9.70 -4.24
C PHE A 18 -11.81 9.34 -5.35
N LEU A 19 -13.10 9.07 -5.02
CA LEU A 19 -14.14 8.84 -6.01
C LEU A 19 -14.37 10.06 -6.93
N SER A 20 -14.29 11.28 -6.41
CA SER A 20 -14.49 12.50 -7.20
C SER A 20 -13.43 12.73 -8.26
N LEU A 21 -12.20 12.22 -8.05
CA LEU A 21 -11.12 12.28 -9.03
C LEU A 21 -11.37 11.37 -10.25
N PHE A 22 -12.16 10.30 -10.10
CA PHE A 22 -12.48 9.39 -11.20
C PHE A 22 -13.65 9.88 -12.07
N THR A 23 -14.53 10.76 -11.56
CA THR A 23 -15.70 11.23 -12.32
C THR A 23 -15.36 12.21 -13.45
N THR A 24 -14.20 12.86 -13.40
CA THR A 24 -13.76 13.81 -14.43
C THR A 24 -13.23 13.14 -15.71
N VAL A 25 -12.89 11.84 -15.66
CA VAL A 25 -12.35 11.10 -16.81
C VAL A 25 -13.45 10.58 -17.74
N ALA A 26 -14.69 10.46 -17.28
CA ALA A 26 -15.81 9.91 -18.04
C ALA A 26 -16.53 10.94 -18.96
N ALA A 27 -16.18 12.23 -18.89
CA ALA A 27 -16.89 13.30 -19.60
C ALA A 27 -16.36 13.60 -21.01
N GLN A 28 -15.36 12.87 -21.51
CA GLN A 28 -14.93 12.99 -22.90
C GLN A 28 -15.73 12.02 -23.76
N GLY A 29 -16.73 12.55 -24.48
CA GLY A 29 -17.55 11.79 -25.42
C GLY A 29 -16.72 11.08 -26.49
N PRO A 30 -17.26 10.03 -27.15
CA PRO A 30 -16.53 9.22 -28.11
C PRO A 30 -16.15 10.04 -29.33
N THR A 31 -14.91 10.49 -29.41
CA THR A 31 -14.29 10.92 -30.63
C THR A 31 -13.90 9.65 -31.39
N TYR A 32 -14.59 9.34 -32.49
CA TYR A 32 -14.23 8.26 -33.41
C TYR A 32 -12.88 8.58 -34.06
N THR A 33 -11.81 8.27 -33.35
CA THR A 33 -10.47 8.24 -33.91
C THR A 33 -10.11 6.77 -34.10
N SER A 34 -9.63 6.43 -35.31
CA SER A 34 -9.13 5.11 -35.70
C SER A 34 -8.44 4.39 -34.53
N GLN A 35 -8.88 3.18 -34.17
CA GLN A 35 -8.32 2.36 -33.13
C GLN A 35 -6.84 2.05 -33.40
N GLN A 36 -5.95 2.92 -32.97
CA GLN A 36 -4.59 2.47 -32.67
C GLN A 36 -4.68 1.52 -31.47
N PRO A 37 -4.01 0.36 -31.53
CA PRO A 37 -4.00 -0.56 -30.42
C PRO A 37 -3.56 0.19 -29.16
N SER A 38 -4.38 0.16 -28.13
CA SER A 38 -4.14 0.93 -26.92
C SER A 38 -2.78 0.55 -26.36
N ASN A 39 -1.85 1.50 -26.29
CA ASN A 39 -0.53 1.32 -25.72
C ASN A 39 -0.58 1.20 -24.16
N PHE A 40 -1.76 0.92 -23.60
CA PHE A 40 -1.99 0.83 -22.16
C PHE A 40 -0.95 -0.07 -21.48
N TRP A 41 -0.80 -1.29 -21.96
CA TRP A 41 0.09 -2.26 -21.36
C TRP A 41 1.57 -1.90 -21.46
N LYS A 42 1.96 -1.05 -22.39
CA LYS A 42 3.33 -0.54 -22.49
C LYS A 42 3.69 0.41 -21.33
N ASN A 43 2.67 1.05 -20.75
CA ASN A 43 2.83 1.97 -19.63
C ASN A 43 2.62 1.31 -18.27
N VAL A 44 2.26 0.01 -18.24
CA VAL A 44 2.07 -0.76 -17.01
C VAL A 44 3.38 -1.47 -16.66
N GLN A 45 3.83 -1.26 -15.45
CA GLN A 45 4.95 -1.99 -14.84
C GLN A 45 4.39 -2.90 -13.74
N PHE A 46 4.65 -4.20 -13.86
CA PHE A 46 4.34 -5.16 -12.81
C PHE A 46 5.52 -5.30 -11.88
N GLY A 47 5.24 -5.36 -10.60
CA GLY A 47 6.24 -5.49 -9.55
C GLY A 47 5.65 -6.16 -8.33
N GLY A 48 6.34 -6.02 -7.22
CA GLY A 48 5.90 -6.55 -5.94
C GLY A 48 7.06 -7.13 -5.15
N GLY A 49 6.71 -7.70 -4.00
CA GLY A 49 7.65 -8.35 -3.10
C GLY A 49 7.20 -9.76 -2.74
N ILE A 50 8.17 -10.61 -2.49
CA ILE A 50 7.99 -11.90 -1.85
C ILE A 50 9.04 -12.04 -0.76
N GLY A 51 8.62 -12.46 0.43
CA GLY A 51 9.51 -12.73 1.55
C GLY A 51 9.17 -14.08 2.17
N LEU A 52 10.19 -14.84 2.51
CA LEU A 52 10.08 -16.13 3.16
C LEU A 52 11.15 -16.19 4.25
N ASN A 53 10.72 -16.33 5.48
CA ASN A 53 11.64 -16.50 6.60
C ASN A 53 11.18 -17.70 7.45
N PHE A 54 12.06 -18.67 7.59
CA PHE A 54 11.83 -19.87 8.38
C PHE A 54 12.94 -20.01 9.39
N SER A 55 12.56 -20.13 10.65
CA SER A 55 13.46 -20.44 11.75
C SER A 55 12.83 -21.49 12.65
N SER A 56 13.57 -22.00 13.65
CA SER A 56 13.03 -22.99 14.57
C SER A 56 11.81 -22.42 15.31
N GLY A 57 10.62 -22.91 14.93
CA GLY A 57 9.36 -22.48 15.53
C GLY A 57 8.81 -21.12 15.04
N TYR A 58 9.41 -20.52 14.00
CA TYR A 58 8.96 -19.25 13.42
C TYR A 58 8.82 -19.36 11.91
N THR A 59 7.72 -18.85 11.41
CA THR A 59 7.42 -18.78 9.97
C THR A 59 6.90 -17.39 9.65
N ASP A 60 7.46 -16.75 8.60
CA ASP A 60 6.98 -15.48 8.07
C ASP A 60 6.94 -15.56 6.55
N LEU A 61 5.76 -15.38 5.99
CA LEU A 61 5.46 -15.44 4.57
C LEU A 61 4.88 -14.10 4.14
N PHE A 62 5.52 -13.44 3.22
CA PHE A 62 5.08 -12.15 2.66
C PHE A 62 4.93 -12.23 1.16
N LEU A 63 3.81 -11.72 0.64
CA LEU A 63 3.53 -11.61 -0.79
C LEU A 63 2.81 -10.28 -1.07
N ALA A 64 3.39 -9.45 -1.93
CA ALA A 64 2.84 -8.13 -2.27
C ALA A 64 2.91 -7.86 -3.78
N PRO A 65 2.07 -8.49 -4.61
CA PRO A 65 2.00 -8.15 -6.03
C PRO A 65 1.48 -6.73 -6.23
N SER A 66 2.06 -6.03 -7.20
CA SER A 66 1.66 -4.65 -7.53
C SER A 66 1.75 -4.36 -9.03
N ALA A 67 1.01 -3.36 -9.47
CA ALA A 67 1.07 -2.82 -10.81
C ALA A 67 1.10 -1.29 -10.75
N ILE A 68 1.95 -0.67 -11.55
CA ILE A 68 2.13 0.78 -11.64
C ILE A 68 1.87 1.20 -13.08
N TYR A 69 0.95 2.13 -13.28
CA TYR A 69 0.68 2.75 -14.56
C TYR A 69 1.39 4.11 -14.64
N ASN A 70 2.27 4.25 -15.61
CA ASN A 70 2.98 5.50 -15.88
C ASN A 70 2.17 6.35 -16.85
N PHE A 71 1.58 7.43 -16.37
CA PHE A 71 0.87 8.40 -17.22
C PHE A 71 1.83 9.17 -18.11
N ASN A 72 2.97 9.52 -17.55
CA ASN A 72 4.07 10.24 -18.19
C ASN A 72 5.36 10.00 -17.36
N PRO A 73 6.52 10.52 -17.78
CA PRO A 73 7.78 10.38 -17.04
C PRO A 73 7.75 10.94 -15.60
N THR A 74 6.83 11.89 -15.34
CA THR A 74 6.75 12.59 -14.05
C THR A 74 5.76 11.94 -13.09
N VAL A 75 4.63 11.38 -13.58
CA VAL A 75 3.52 10.92 -12.74
C VAL A 75 3.15 9.48 -13.04
N ALA A 76 3.05 8.68 -12.00
CA ALA A 76 2.56 7.31 -12.07
C ALA A 76 1.60 7.00 -10.90
N LEU A 77 0.69 6.06 -11.13
CA LEU A 77 -0.26 5.55 -10.14
C LEU A 77 -0.09 4.04 -10.05
N GLY A 78 0.03 3.52 -8.83
CA GLY A 78 0.12 2.10 -8.58
C GLY A 78 -1.00 1.57 -7.69
N ALA A 79 -1.26 0.28 -7.85
CA ALA A 79 -2.11 -0.49 -6.95
C ALA A 79 -1.46 -1.83 -6.65
N GLY A 80 -1.69 -2.36 -5.45
CA GLY A 80 -1.12 -3.62 -5.00
C GLY A 80 -2.00 -4.34 -4.00
N LEU A 81 -1.64 -5.59 -3.75
CA LEU A 81 -2.18 -6.41 -2.67
C LEU A 81 -1.08 -6.68 -1.66
N ASN A 82 -1.43 -6.83 -0.41
CA ASN A 82 -0.53 -7.20 0.66
C ASN A 82 -1.08 -8.45 1.35
N LEU A 83 -0.27 -9.47 1.43
CA LEU A 83 -0.57 -10.72 2.14
C LEU A 83 0.64 -11.02 3.01
N ASN A 84 0.42 -11.15 4.32
CA ASN A 84 1.47 -11.53 5.24
C ASN A 84 0.91 -12.56 6.23
N TYR A 85 1.65 -13.63 6.42
CA TYR A 85 1.36 -14.66 7.42
C TYR A 85 2.58 -14.84 8.30
N VAL A 86 2.41 -14.59 9.60
CA VAL A 86 3.43 -14.81 10.61
C VAL A 86 2.91 -15.81 11.63
N SER A 87 3.74 -16.78 11.99
CA SER A 87 3.42 -17.75 13.02
C SER A 87 4.66 -18.03 13.88
N SER A 88 4.47 -18.01 15.17
CA SER A 88 5.46 -18.43 16.14
C SER A 88 4.88 -19.53 17.01
N ASN A 89 5.45 -20.74 16.93
CA ASN A 89 4.93 -21.93 17.60
C ASN A 89 4.71 -21.68 19.11
N ASN A 90 3.48 -21.97 19.57
CA ASN A 90 3.02 -21.82 20.95
C ASN A 90 2.95 -20.38 21.51
N TYR A 91 3.10 -19.36 20.66
CA TYR A 91 3.02 -17.95 21.07
C TYR A 91 1.91 -17.22 20.36
N TYR A 92 2.00 -17.06 19.04
CA TYR A 92 1.01 -16.32 18.27
C TYR A 92 1.01 -16.70 16.79
N SER A 93 -0.11 -16.43 16.14
CA SER A 93 -0.21 -16.40 14.69
C SER A 93 -0.90 -15.09 14.24
N SER A 94 -0.47 -14.54 13.12
CA SER A 94 -1.07 -13.33 12.54
C SER A 94 -1.22 -13.51 11.04
N PHE A 95 -2.39 -13.16 10.53
CA PHE A 95 -2.65 -13.08 9.11
C PHE A 95 -3.11 -11.68 8.74
N VAL A 96 -2.34 -11.03 7.87
CA VAL A 96 -2.61 -9.68 7.38
C VAL A 96 -2.89 -9.74 5.89
N TYR A 97 -3.99 -9.15 5.46
CA TYR A 97 -4.30 -8.99 4.06
C TYR A 97 -4.89 -7.63 3.79
N GLY A 98 -4.55 -7.06 2.64
CA GLY A 98 -4.97 -5.70 2.34
C GLY A 98 -4.72 -5.28 0.90
N ILE A 99 -5.09 -4.03 0.65
CA ILE A 99 -4.87 -3.36 -0.62
C ILE A 99 -3.99 -2.14 -0.39
N SER A 100 -3.20 -1.81 -1.40
CA SER A 100 -2.37 -0.61 -1.40
C SER A 100 -2.59 0.20 -2.68
N THR A 101 -2.52 1.52 -2.54
CA THR A 101 -2.46 2.43 -3.68
C THR A 101 -1.31 3.39 -3.47
N ILE A 102 -0.65 3.78 -4.56
CA ILE A 102 0.50 4.69 -4.49
C ILE A 102 0.51 5.65 -5.67
N VAL A 103 0.74 6.91 -5.39
CA VAL A 103 1.04 7.93 -6.38
C VAL A 103 2.54 8.21 -6.33
N LEU A 104 3.19 8.21 -7.49
CA LEU A 104 4.59 8.52 -7.66
C LEU A 104 4.71 9.81 -8.47
N ILE A 105 5.60 10.70 -8.01
CA ILE A 105 5.90 11.97 -8.65
C ILE A 105 7.41 12.08 -8.80
N ASN A 106 7.89 12.15 -10.04
CA ASN A 106 9.30 12.27 -10.39
C ASN A 106 9.54 13.66 -10.99
N PRO A 107 9.83 14.72 -10.19
CA PRO A 107 10.09 16.06 -10.72
C PRO A 107 11.32 16.09 -11.64
N ILE A 108 12.30 15.28 -11.31
CA ILE A 108 13.50 14.99 -12.11
C ILE A 108 13.75 13.48 -12.09
N PRO A 109 14.52 12.92 -13.05
CA PRO A 109 14.73 11.47 -13.15
C PRO A 109 15.28 10.82 -11.89
N GLU A 110 16.08 11.55 -11.10
CA GLU A 110 16.80 11.05 -9.93
C GLU A 110 16.00 11.15 -8.62
N ILE A 111 14.93 11.96 -8.59
CA ILE A 111 14.14 12.20 -7.36
C ILE A 111 12.73 11.68 -7.55
N GLN A 112 12.29 10.85 -6.63
CA GLN A 112 10.93 10.34 -6.57
C GLN A 112 10.27 10.68 -5.25
N PHE A 113 9.13 11.36 -5.31
CA PHE A 113 8.20 11.48 -4.19
C PHE A 113 7.10 10.43 -4.33
N SER A 114 6.57 10.00 -3.20
CA SER A 114 5.48 9.03 -3.16
C SER A 114 4.46 9.36 -2.08
N VAL A 115 3.20 9.10 -2.39
CA VAL A 115 2.11 9.08 -1.41
C VAL A 115 1.41 7.74 -1.54
N GLY A 116 1.48 6.92 -0.51
CA GLY A 116 0.89 5.58 -0.46
C GLY A 116 -0.19 5.47 0.59
N LEU A 117 -1.34 4.93 0.23
CA LEU A 117 -2.41 4.56 1.15
C LEU A 117 -2.52 3.04 1.18
N ASN A 118 -2.44 2.48 2.38
CA ASN A 118 -2.64 1.05 2.59
C ASN A 118 -3.83 0.86 3.53
N GLU A 119 -4.67 -0.12 3.23
CA GLU A 119 -5.76 -0.57 4.08
C GLU A 119 -5.64 -2.07 4.23
N SER A 120 -5.43 -2.52 5.46
CA SER A 120 -5.17 -3.93 5.77
C SER A 120 -6.08 -4.44 6.87
N ARG A 121 -6.50 -5.68 6.77
CA ARG A 121 -7.17 -6.42 7.82
C ARG A 121 -6.14 -7.28 8.53
N VAL A 122 -6.02 -7.10 9.82
CA VAL A 122 -5.14 -7.88 10.69
C VAL A 122 -5.99 -8.84 11.50
N ASN A 123 -5.69 -10.13 11.40
CA ASN A 123 -6.24 -11.19 12.23
C ASN A 123 -5.10 -11.69 13.11
N TYR A 124 -5.15 -11.40 14.38
CA TYR A 124 -4.13 -11.79 15.37
C TYR A 124 -4.73 -12.82 16.32
N GLN A 125 -4.01 -13.91 16.55
CA GLN A 125 -4.36 -14.95 17.51
C GLN A 125 -3.16 -15.24 18.39
N GLU A 126 -3.33 -15.15 19.71
CA GLU A 126 -2.36 -15.56 20.70
C GLU A 126 -2.66 -16.99 21.15
N GLU A 127 -1.67 -17.86 21.02
CA GLU A 127 -1.73 -19.25 21.47
C GLU A 127 -1.02 -19.37 22.82
N GLY A 128 -1.74 -19.68 23.89
CA GLY A 128 -1.18 -19.80 25.22
C GLY A 128 -2.23 -19.77 26.31
N PHE A 129 -1.86 -19.26 27.49
CA PHE A 129 -2.74 -19.25 28.68
C PHE A 129 -4.00 -18.37 28.52
N SER A 130 -4.12 -17.50 27.53
CA SER A 130 -5.24 -16.57 27.41
C SER A 130 -5.97 -16.58 26.07
N ASN A 131 -5.82 -17.53 25.19
CA ASN A 131 -6.58 -17.63 23.92
C ASN A 131 -7.15 -16.26 23.42
N TYR A 132 -6.27 -15.27 23.29
CA TYR A 132 -6.67 -13.92 22.88
C TYR A 132 -6.71 -13.84 21.35
N SER A 133 -7.81 -13.32 20.80
CA SER A 133 -7.95 -13.08 19.36
C SER A 133 -8.43 -11.67 19.13
N GLU A 134 -7.78 -10.95 18.23
CA GLU A 134 -8.14 -9.59 17.85
C GLU A 134 -8.13 -9.42 16.33
N ASP A 135 -9.24 -8.87 15.84
CA ASP A 135 -9.43 -8.54 14.43
C ASP A 135 -9.64 -7.04 14.28
N TYR A 136 -8.77 -6.37 13.52
CA TYR A 136 -8.89 -4.93 13.31
C TYR A 136 -8.48 -4.51 11.91
N TRP A 137 -8.93 -3.31 11.53
CA TRP A 137 -8.47 -2.63 10.33
C TRP A 137 -7.32 -1.69 10.66
N ASP A 138 -6.26 -1.79 9.86
CA ASP A 138 -5.11 -0.91 9.91
C ASP A 138 -5.03 -0.09 8.64
N THR A 139 -5.05 1.23 8.82
CA THR A 139 -4.95 2.19 7.71
C THR A 139 -3.65 2.96 7.87
N SER A 140 -2.79 2.93 6.86
CA SER A 140 -1.55 3.71 6.86
C SER A 140 -1.48 4.63 5.64
N LEU A 141 -1.03 5.87 5.88
CA LEU A 141 -0.73 6.86 4.85
C LEU A 141 0.76 7.17 4.91
N ILE A 142 1.48 6.75 3.89
CA ILE A 142 2.93 6.89 3.84
C ILE A 142 3.30 7.96 2.81
N ILE A 143 3.98 9.01 3.25
CA ILE A 143 4.60 10.01 2.38
C ILE A 143 6.08 9.69 2.32
N GLY A 144 6.63 9.54 1.12
CA GLY A 144 8.00 9.10 0.92
C GLY A 144 8.78 9.95 -0.05
N ALA A 145 10.09 9.93 0.12
CA ALA A 145 11.05 10.49 -0.82
C ALA A 145 12.19 9.50 -1.05
N GLY A 146 12.67 9.40 -2.28
CA GLY A 146 13.74 8.48 -2.65
C GLY A 146 14.59 8.98 -3.78
N TYR A 147 15.80 8.42 -3.84
CA TYR A 147 16.72 8.60 -4.94
C TYR A 147 16.56 7.45 -5.92
N ARG A 148 16.35 7.80 -7.17
CA ARG A 148 16.14 6.86 -8.27
C ARG A 148 17.39 6.76 -9.13
N THR A 149 17.81 5.53 -9.39
CA THR A 149 18.89 5.24 -10.36
C THR A 149 18.42 4.13 -11.30
N GLY A 150 18.24 4.46 -12.58
CA GLY A 150 17.65 3.54 -13.55
C GLY A 150 16.24 3.08 -13.15
N ASN A 151 16.08 1.79 -12.89
CA ASN A 151 14.81 1.17 -12.52
C ASN A 151 14.66 0.95 -11.01
N VAL A 152 15.60 1.41 -10.21
CA VAL A 152 15.60 1.21 -8.75
C VAL A 152 15.47 2.56 -8.04
N THR A 153 14.58 2.65 -7.08
CA THR A 153 14.45 3.78 -6.16
C THR A 153 14.70 3.30 -4.74
N ILE A 154 15.62 3.95 -4.05
CA ILE A 154 15.89 3.73 -2.63
C ILE A 154 15.45 4.97 -1.86
N GLY A 155 14.68 4.80 -0.81
CA GLY A 155 14.14 5.94 -0.10
C GLY A 155 13.62 5.61 1.29
N VAL A 156 13.02 6.63 1.89
CA VAL A 156 12.37 6.54 3.19
C VAL A 156 10.98 7.15 3.10
N GLY A 157 10.02 6.48 3.70
CA GLY A 157 8.66 6.96 3.91
C GLY A 157 8.43 7.31 5.36
N TYR A 158 7.45 8.15 5.59
CA TYR A 158 6.92 8.49 6.91
C TYR A 158 5.44 8.15 6.95
N ASN A 159 5.03 7.32 7.91
CA ASN A 159 3.63 6.99 8.13
C ASN A 159 2.93 8.12 8.91
N VAL A 160 2.05 8.85 8.23
CA VAL A 160 1.33 10.01 8.81
C VAL A 160 0.17 9.56 9.71
N LEU A 161 -0.41 8.38 9.46
CA LEU A 161 -1.53 7.81 10.22
C LEU A 161 -1.03 6.74 11.19
N GLN A 162 0.08 7.02 11.86
CA GLN A 162 0.60 6.10 12.87
C GLN A 162 -0.46 5.83 13.95
N ASN A 163 -0.67 4.55 14.24
CA ASN A 163 -1.57 4.15 15.31
C ASN A 163 -0.73 3.89 16.57
N ASP A 164 -0.95 4.67 17.62
CA ASP A 164 -0.24 4.55 18.91
C ASP A 164 -0.43 3.17 19.59
N ARG A 165 -1.29 2.34 19.03
CA ARG A 165 -1.59 1.01 19.58
C ARG A 165 -0.49 -0.01 19.31
N TYR A 166 0.33 0.23 18.29
CA TYR A 166 1.46 -0.61 17.92
C TYR A 166 2.71 0.26 17.90
N ASP A 167 3.73 -0.15 18.61
CA ASP A 167 5.05 0.49 18.68
C ASP A 167 5.78 0.33 17.33
N SER A 168 5.14 0.80 16.24
CA SER A 168 5.68 0.75 14.90
C SER A 168 6.48 2.03 14.64
N GLU A 169 7.69 1.88 14.17
CA GLU A 169 8.50 3.02 13.79
C GLU A 169 7.80 3.81 12.66
N PRO A 170 7.73 5.15 12.77
CA PRO A 170 7.07 5.99 11.76
C PRO A 170 7.82 6.00 10.43
N PHE A 171 9.12 5.71 10.46
CA PHE A 171 9.98 5.70 9.28
C PHE A 171 10.05 4.32 8.63
N VAL A 172 9.71 4.26 7.34
CA VAL A 172 9.66 3.03 6.55
C VAL A 172 10.69 3.14 5.43
N PRO A 173 11.86 2.50 5.55
CA PRO A 173 12.79 2.41 4.42
C PRO A 173 12.16 1.55 3.31
N PHE A 174 12.39 1.94 2.06
CA PHE A 174 11.89 1.18 0.92
C PHE A 174 12.89 1.08 -0.23
N VAL A 175 12.76 0.00 -1.00
CA VAL A 175 13.38 -0.21 -2.30
C VAL A 175 12.26 -0.57 -3.29
N ARG A 176 12.25 0.09 -4.44
CA ARG A 176 11.25 -0.14 -5.51
C ARG A 176 11.93 -0.34 -6.84
#